data_cb2bdbdf839f34b8d69c32e26ffd4eeb
#
_entry.id   cb2bdbdf839f34b8d69c32e26ffd4eeb
#
_cell.length_a   1.000
_cell.length_b   1.000
_cell.length_c   1.000
_cell.angle_alpha   90.00
_cell.angle_beta   90.00
_cell.angle_gamma   90.00
#
_symmetry.space_group_name_H-M   'P 1'
#
loop_
_entity.id
_entity.type
_entity.pdbx_description
1 polymer ?
#
loop_
_entity_poly.entity_id
_entity_poly.type
_entity_poly.pdbx_seq_one_letter_code
_entity_poly.pdbx_strand_id
1 'polypeptide(L)'
;MYDVDVHAVVKRHHLEFTAWALFNLRVDEITEPETRENVLQCYRELVPSDDDTEDVVHEDIGERQRCCRAFTREPLCVWHKPYIFYCLYSVVFEYGKTTFFTSNGFTRRAVHHFRYWYKSGENSNLPIFFWHGFGCGLLPYWKNLNNIIATGRTVIVFELPFLTPTLTEYFPSKDEVLLAYDKVCIELNIGKASHIGHSFGSVVMGWIVKDFPDRVVSMVFYSPVVFLLHFGDVCNNFVYKGQSPEADVIHKLISRDLTIQTLLKRNFWWYDKILWVNDMKCPCLVILAKLYQIVPSSEVRRYLLAAKDTEEVFDTKFPRQGVHTVLGKHGEVLFGARNKDTPLKVFSYITDWLDYHIPYRPRMGMRYRGIDERPHFP
;
A
#
# COMPACT_ATOMS: atom_id res chain seq x y z
N MET A 1 21.18 5.18 3.85
CA MET A 1 21.44 6.63 3.82
C MET A 1 21.29 7.29 5.19
N TYR A 2 20.90 6.55 6.22
CA TYR A 2 20.44 7.11 7.49
C TYR A 2 21.52 7.69 8.41
N ASP A 3 22.79 7.46 8.15
CA ASP A 3 23.88 7.92 9.01
C ASP A 3 25.08 8.48 8.22
N VAL A 4 24.85 8.88 6.99
CA VAL A 4 25.92 9.55 6.21
C VAL A 4 25.67 11.04 6.26
N ASP A 5 26.63 11.78 6.78
CA ASP A 5 26.64 13.25 6.69
C ASP A 5 26.50 13.63 5.20
N VAL A 6 25.46 14.43 4.91
CA VAL A 6 25.17 14.88 3.54
C VAL A 6 26.40 15.57 2.93
N HIS A 7 27.17 16.31 3.73
CA HIS A 7 28.40 16.97 3.30
C HIS A 7 29.58 16.01 2.98
N ALA A 8 29.45 14.72 3.39
CA ALA A 8 30.48 13.71 3.07
C ALA A 8 30.20 12.95 1.77
N VAL A 9 29.13 13.30 1.04
CA VAL A 9 28.76 12.65 -0.23
C VAL A 9 29.25 13.52 -1.39
N VAL A 10 29.96 12.91 -2.34
CA VAL A 10 30.47 13.59 -3.53
C VAL A 10 29.33 14.17 -4.38
N LYS A 11 29.49 15.39 -4.91
CA LYS A 11 28.52 16.14 -5.74
C LYS A 11 27.87 15.28 -6.83
N ARG A 12 28.67 14.44 -7.50
CA ARG A 12 28.18 13.50 -8.52
C ARG A 12 27.12 12.54 -7.98
N HIS A 13 27.29 12.00 -6.78
CA HIS A 13 26.35 11.05 -6.20
C HIS A 13 25.05 11.72 -5.72
N HIS A 14 25.12 12.98 -5.33
CA HIS A 14 23.92 13.78 -5.05
C HIS A 14 23.10 14.02 -6.31
N LEU A 15 23.77 14.35 -7.42
CA LEU A 15 23.11 14.54 -8.71
C LEU A 15 22.51 13.23 -9.23
N GLU A 16 23.25 12.12 -9.16
CA GLU A 16 22.75 10.78 -9.50
C GLU A 16 21.54 10.39 -8.65
N PHE A 17 21.59 10.71 -7.34
CA PHE A 17 20.46 10.47 -6.43
C PHE A 17 19.24 11.33 -6.79
N THR A 18 19.43 12.61 -7.06
CA THR A 18 18.35 13.54 -7.42
C THR A 18 17.69 13.10 -8.73
N ALA A 19 18.46 12.78 -9.76
CA ALA A 19 17.96 12.31 -11.04
C ALA A 19 17.18 11.00 -10.89
N TRP A 20 17.68 10.06 -10.13
CA TRP A 20 17.00 8.81 -9.87
C TRP A 20 15.78 8.98 -8.96
N ALA A 21 15.91 9.66 -7.82
CA ALA A 21 14.85 9.73 -6.82
C ALA A 21 13.64 10.53 -7.29
N LEU A 22 13.85 11.64 -7.98
CA LEU A 22 12.75 12.54 -8.39
C LEU A 22 12.27 12.30 -9.82
N PHE A 23 13.14 11.82 -10.73
CA PHE A 23 12.81 11.67 -12.15
C PHE A 23 12.86 10.22 -12.63
N ASN A 24 13.33 9.27 -11.80
CA ASN A 24 13.57 7.87 -12.17
C ASN A 24 14.50 7.70 -13.37
N LEU A 25 15.44 8.63 -13.55
CA LEU A 25 16.40 8.68 -14.65
C LEU A 25 17.83 8.51 -14.13
N ARG A 26 18.70 8.06 -15.01
CA ARG A 26 20.15 8.20 -14.81
C ARG A 26 20.60 9.54 -15.40
N VAL A 27 21.68 10.09 -14.88
CA VAL A 27 22.21 11.37 -15.38
C VAL A 27 22.59 11.28 -16.87
N ASP A 28 23.11 10.11 -17.30
CA ASP A 28 23.47 9.84 -18.69
C ASP A 28 22.26 9.57 -19.62
N GLU A 29 21.08 9.29 -19.06
CA GLU A 29 19.81 9.12 -19.80
C GLU A 29 19.10 10.46 -20.07
N ILE A 30 19.53 11.54 -19.44
CA ILE A 30 18.86 12.85 -19.55
C ILE A 30 19.32 13.54 -20.85
N THR A 31 18.54 13.40 -21.90
CA THR A 31 18.80 13.99 -23.21
C THR A 31 18.10 15.32 -23.44
N GLU A 32 16.95 15.53 -22.78
CA GLU A 32 16.15 16.74 -22.92
C GLU A 32 16.68 17.89 -22.06
N PRO A 33 16.94 19.09 -22.67
CA PRO A 33 17.46 20.25 -21.94
C PRO A 33 16.59 20.69 -20.77
N GLU A 34 15.26 20.65 -20.92
CA GLU A 34 14.30 21.03 -19.89
C GLU A 34 14.38 20.08 -18.68
N THR A 35 14.38 18.77 -18.93
CA THR A 35 14.54 17.75 -17.88
C THR A 35 15.86 17.91 -17.14
N ARG A 36 16.96 18.23 -17.90
CA ARG A 36 18.27 18.48 -17.29
C ARG A 36 18.25 19.68 -16.36
N GLU A 37 17.64 20.79 -16.78
CA GLU A 37 17.56 22.00 -15.94
C GLU A 37 16.69 21.74 -14.71
N ASN A 38 15.56 21.03 -14.82
CA ASN A 38 14.72 20.66 -13.69
C ASN A 38 15.49 19.80 -12.67
N VAL A 39 16.29 18.83 -13.13
CA VAL A 39 17.14 18.00 -12.23
C VAL A 39 18.18 18.88 -11.53
N LEU A 40 18.83 19.79 -12.26
CA LEU A 40 19.81 20.71 -11.68
C LEU A 40 19.20 21.69 -10.69
N GLN A 41 17.99 22.17 -10.98
CA GLN A 41 17.25 23.03 -10.06
C GLN A 41 16.92 22.29 -8.76
N CYS A 42 16.32 21.10 -8.84
CA CYS A 42 16.05 20.27 -7.67
C CYS A 42 17.34 19.93 -6.89
N TYR A 43 18.43 19.66 -7.60
CA TYR A 43 19.73 19.44 -6.96
C TYR A 43 20.18 20.66 -6.14
N ARG A 44 20.12 21.86 -6.70
CA ARG A 44 20.51 23.11 -6.02
C ARG A 44 19.63 23.40 -4.78
N GLU A 45 18.34 23.02 -4.84
CA GLU A 45 17.41 23.18 -3.71
C GLU A 45 17.65 22.16 -2.57
N LEU A 46 18.08 20.94 -2.93
CA LEU A 46 18.29 19.85 -1.96
C LEU A 46 19.68 19.84 -1.32
N VAL A 47 20.67 20.38 -2.02
CA VAL A 47 22.05 20.44 -1.54
C VAL A 47 22.38 21.89 -1.24
N PRO A 48 22.47 22.30 0.04
CA PRO A 48 22.84 23.66 0.40
C PRO A 48 24.22 23.99 -0.20
N SER A 49 24.28 25.08 -0.95
CA SER A 49 25.51 25.59 -1.54
C SER A 49 26.30 26.38 -0.50
N ASP A 50 26.98 25.71 0.40
CA ASP A 50 28.07 26.28 1.15
C ASP A 50 29.38 25.61 0.70
N ASP A 51 29.76 25.84 -0.47
CA ASP A 51 31.12 25.98 -0.98
C ASP A 51 31.23 25.70 -2.47
N ASP A 52 31.82 26.63 -3.20
CA ASP A 52 32.47 26.41 -4.50
C ASP A 52 33.73 25.52 -4.34
N THR A 53 33.71 24.57 -3.41
CA THR A 53 34.82 23.63 -3.27
C THR A 53 34.75 22.67 -4.45
N GLU A 54 35.70 22.86 -5.34
CA GLU A 54 36.15 21.87 -6.31
C GLU A 54 36.10 20.48 -5.70
N ASP A 55 35.74 19.49 -6.51
CA ASP A 55 35.70 18.06 -6.17
C ASP A 55 36.83 17.68 -5.18
N VAL A 56 36.54 17.76 -3.88
CA VAL A 56 37.44 17.24 -2.88
C VAL A 56 37.35 15.71 -2.99
N VAL A 57 38.19 15.20 -3.83
CA VAL A 57 38.52 13.77 -3.90
C VAL A 57 39.22 13.43 -2.58
N HIS A 58 38.43 13.06 -1.56
CA HIS A 58 38.97 12.30 -0.45
C HIS A 58 39.32 10.90 -0.96
N GLU A 59 40.58 10.74 -1.36
CA GLU A 59 41.14 9.55 -2.00
C GLU A 59 41.10 8.27 -1.16
N ASP A 60 40.62 8.27 0.07
CA ASP A 60 40.92 7.18 1.00
C ASP A 60 39.76 6.44 1.68
N ILE A 61 38.55 6.62 1.23
CA ILE A 61 37.45 5.73 1.68
C ILE A 61 36.80 5.13 0.45
N GLY A 62 37.14 3.88 0.18
CA GLY A 62 36.87 3.16 -1.05
C GLY A 62 35.57 3.52 -1.74
N GLU A 63 35.61 3.92 -2.99
CA GLU A 63 34.51 4.31 -3.90
C GLU A 63 33.30 3.36 -3.86
N ARG A 64 33.51 2.12 -3.42
CA ARG A 64 32.45 1.10 -3.30
C ARG A 64 31.48 1.30 -2.15
N GLN A 65 31.76 2.14 -1.16
CA GLN A 65 30.91 2.29 0.04
C GLN A 65 29.94 3.47 -0.01
N ARG A 66 30.05 4.39 -0.93
CA ARG A 66 29.29 5.65 -0.96
C ARG A 66 28.51 5.91 -2.25
N CYS A 67 28.30 4.94 -3.11
CA CYS A 67 27.50 5.15 -4.32
C CYS A 67 26.00 5.19 -4.02
N CYS A 68 25.28 6.02 -4.77
CA CYS A 68 23.82 6.04 -4.75
C CYS A 68 23.29 4.64 -5.11
N ARG A 69 22.53 4.03 -4.20
CA ARG A 69 21.84 2.77 -4.45
C ARG A 69 20.47 3.05 -5.07
N ALA A 70 20.45 3.13 -6.39
CA ALA A 70 19.22 3.17 -7.16
C ALA A 70 18.62 1.75 -7.25
N PHE A 71 17.88 1.31 -6.23
CA PHE A 71 17.42 -0.08 -6.13
C PHE A 71 16.59 -0.54 -7.35
N THR A 72 15.94 0.38 -8.05
CA THR A 72 15.20 0.10 -9.29
C THR A 72 16.11 -0.26 -10.47
N ARG A 73 17.39 0.04 -10.38
CA ARG A 73 18.41 -0.24 -11.41
C ARG A 73 19.31 -1.44 -11.06
N GLU A 74 19.27 -1.91 -9.83
CA GLU A 74 20.08 -3.05 -9.40
C GLU A 74 19.63 -4.38 -10.04
N PRO A 75 20.53 -5.37 -10.14
CA PRO A 75 20.16 -6.72 -10.55
C PRO A 75 19.07 -7.33 -9.65
N LEU A 76 18.23 -8.17 -10.22
CA LEU A 76 17.24 -8.90 -9.45
C LEU A 76 17.94 -9.91 -8.51
N CYS A 77 17.56 -9.90 -7.24
CA CYS A 77 18.08 -10.85 -6.26
C CYS A 77 17.00 -11.90 -5.97
N VAL A 78 16.85 -12.85 -6.89
CA VAL A 78 15.80 -13.86 -6.85
C VAL A 78 16.23 -15.10 -6.09
N TRP A 79 15.35 -15.65 -5.27
CA TRP A 79 15.48 -17.01 -4.78
C TRP A 79 14.78 -17.95 -5.76
N HIS A 80 15.59 -18.64 -6.57
CA HIS A 80 15.07 -19.53 -7.59
C HIS A 80 14.26 -20.68 -6.99
N LYS A 81 13.03 -20.82 -7.45
CA LYS A 81 12.12 -21.89 -7.10
C LYS A 81 11.91 -22.76 -8.34
N PRO A 82 11.83 -24.08 -8.20
CA PRO A 82 11.49 -24.97 -9.34
C PRO A 82 10.13 -24.56 -9.93
N TYR A 83 9.97 -24.72 -11.24
CA TYR A 83 8.71 -24.40 -11.93
C TYR A 83 7.49 -25.12 -11.31
N ILE A 84 7.69 -26.37 -10.87
CA ILE A 84 6.66 -27.15 -10.17
C ILE A 84 6.13 -26.43 -8.91
N PHE A 85 6.96 -25.63 -8.21
CA PHE A 85 6.51 -24.83 -7.09
C PHE A 85 5.43 -23.83 -7.51
N TYR A 86 5.64 -23.12 -8.62
CA TYR A 86 4.66 -22.14 -9.13
C TYR A 86 3.38 -22.82 -9.61
N CYS A 87 3.49 -23.99 -10.24
CA CYS A 87 2.33 -24.77 -10.63
C CYS A 87 1.51 -25.21 -9.41
N LEU A 88 2.14 -25.84 -8.42
CA LEU A 88 1.47 -26.27 -7.20
C LEU A 88 0.90 -25.08 -6.41
N TYR A 89 1.66 -23.99 -6.29
CA TYR A 89 1.19 -22.76 -5.68
C TYR A 89 -0.09 -22.28 -6.38
N SER A 90 -0.06 -22.14 -7.70
CA SER A 90 -1.20 -21.66 -8.47
C SER A 90 -2.43 -22.55 -8.30
N VAL A 91 -2.26 -23.88 -8.35
CA VAL A 91 -3.37 -24.84 -8.18
C VAL A 91 -3.96 -24.74 -6.77
N VAL A 92 -3.12 -24.80 -5.73
CA VAL A 92 -3.59 -24.82 -4.33
C VAL A 92 -4.26 -23.51 -3.96
N PHE A 93 -3.63 -22.37 -4.28
CA PHE A 93 -4.19 -21.06 -3.94
C PHE A 93 -5.40 -20.69 -4.80
N GLU A 94 -5.43 -21.08 -6.07
CA GLU A 94 -6.59 -20.87 -6.94
C GLU A 94 -7.79 -21.70 -6.47
N TYR A 95 -7.57 -22.97 -6.13
CA TYR A 95 -8.62 -23.85 -5.62
C TYR A 95 -9.17 -23.34 -4.29
N GLY A 96 -8.30 -23.05 -3.30
CA GLY A 96 -8.71 -22.55 -1.99
C GLY A 96 -9.42 -21.21 -2.08
N LYS A 97 -8.90 -20.29 -2.87
CA LYS A 97 -9.53 -18.99 -3.14
C LYS A 97 -10.90 -19.15 -3.78
N THR A 98 -10.99 -19.93 -4.87
CA THR A 98 -12.25 -20.14 -5.59
C THR A 98 -13.29 -20.79 -4.68
N THR A 99 -12.92 -21.82 -3.92
CA THR A 99 -13.81 -22.47 -2.96
C THR A 99 -14.32 -21.50 -1.92
N PHE A 100 -13.42 -20.68 -1.33
CA PHE A 100 -13.81 -19.67 -0.33
C PHE A 100 -14.83 -18.67 -0.91
N PHE A 101 -14.52 -18.07 -2.05
CA PHE A 101 -15.37 -17.02 -2.61
C PHE A 101 -16.71 -17.58 -3.10
N THR A 102 -16.72 -18.71 -3.79
CA THR A 102 -17.98 -19.32 -4.29
C THR A 102 -18.88 -19.78 -3.14
N SER A 103 -18.31 -20.41 -2.10
CA SER A 103 -19.11 -20.83 -0.93
C SER A 103 -19.69 -19.66 -0.14
N ASN A 104 -19.09 -18.46 -0.24
CA ASN A 104 -19.62 -17.24 0.35
C ASN A 104 -20.51 -16.42 -0.61
N GLY A 105 -20.91 -16.99 -1.75
CA GLY A 105 -21.85 -16.37 -2.68
C GLY A 105 -21.25 -15.28 -3.58
N PHE A 106 -19.93 -15.25 -3.75
CA PHE A 106 -19.30 -14.37 -4.73
C PHE A 106 -19.36 -14.95 -6.14
N THR A 107 -19.45 -14.06 -7.12
CA THR A 107 -19.25 -14.36 -8.54
C THR A 107 -17.92 -13.78 -9.00
N ARG A 108 -17.14 -14.56 -9.76
CA ARG A 108 -15.92 -14.08 -10.37
C ARG A 108 -16.23 -13.36 -11.67
N ARG A 109 -15.72 -12.16 -11.84
CA ARG A 109 -15.87 -11.33 -13.03
C ARG A 109 -14.51 -10.89 -13.54
N ALA A 110 -14.48 -10.33 -14.76
CA ALA A 110 -13.27 -9.81 -15.38
C ALA A 110 -13.52 -8.45 -16.00
N VAL A 111 -12.53 -7.58 -15.91
CA VAL A 111 -12.51 -6.28 -16.58
C VAL A 111 -11.09 -6.05 -17.12
N HIS A 112 -10.94 -5.88 -18.44
CA HIS A 112 -9.63 -5.87 -19.09
C HIS A 112 -8.76 -7.08 -18.69
N HIS A 113 -7.56 -6.82 -18.18
CA HIS A 113 -6.63 -7.84 -17.70
C HIS A 113 -6.81 -8.21 -16.22
N PHE A 114 -7.79 -7.58 -15.54
CA PHE A 114 -8.06 -7.83 -14.13
C PHE A 114 -9.23 -8.76 -13.93
N ARG A 115 -9.15 -9.54 -12.85
CA ARG A 115 -10.27 -10.33 -12.32
C ARG A 115 -10.67 -9.75 -10.97
N TYR A 116 -11.96 -9.86 -10.65
CA TYR A 116 -12.46 -9.46 -9.36
C TYR A 116 -13.61 -10.36 -8.90
N TRP A 117 -13.76 -10.44 -7.60
CA TRP A 117 -14.86 -11.14 -6.96
C TRP A 117 -15.91 -10.14 -6.54
N TYR A 118 -17.14 -10.41 -6.88
CA TYR A 118 -18.28 -9.56 -6.62
C TYR A 118 -19.33 -10.33 -5.82
N LYS A 119 -19.79 -9.72 -4.71
CA LYS A 119 -20.93 -10.17 -3.93
C LYS A 119 -21.89 -9.00 -3.76
N SER A 120 -23.15 -9.17 -4.19
CA SER A 120 -24.21 -8.19 -3.93
C SER A 120 -24.52 -8.15 -2.45
N GLY A 121 -24.67 -6.97 -1.92
CA GLY A 121 -25.11 -6.77 -0.54
C GLY A 121 -26.59 -7.05 -0.34
N GLU A 122 -26.95 -7.37 0.90
CA GLU A 122 -28.32 -7.55 1.37
C GLU A 122 -28.96 -6.23 1.77
N ASN A 123 -28.14 -5.23 2.06
CA ASN A 123 -28.57 -3.89 2.45
C ASN A 123 -28.19 -2.83 1.41
N SER A 124 -28.70 -1.62 1.57
CA SER A 124 -28.43 -0.48 0.70
C SER A 124 -27.20 0.34 1.11
N ASN A 125 -26.40 -0.16 2.04
CA ASN A 125 -25.17 0.49 2.47
C ASN A 125 -24.14 0.56 1.34
N LEU A 126 -23.26 1.56 1.39
CA LEU A 126 -22.25 1.77 0.37
C LEU A 126 -21.34 0.54 0.20
N PRO A 127 -20.95 0.22 -1.04
CA PRO A 127 -20.07 -0.90 -1.35
C PRO A 127 -18.69 -0.76 -0.71
N ILE A 128 -18.04 -1.88 -0.48
CA ILE A 128 -16.66 -1.96 0.00
C ILE A 128 -15.79 -2.58 -1.08
N PHE A 129 -14.72 -1.88 -1.45
CA PHE A 129 -13.62 -2.43 -2.23
C PHE A 129 -12.51 -2.91 -1.30
N PHE A 130 -12.01 -4.11 -1.53
CA PHE A 130 -10.88 -4.67 -0.79
C PHE A 130 -9.67 -4.87 -1.69
N TRP A 131 -8.49 -4.38 -1.24
CA TRP A 131 -7.22 -4.38 -1.95
C TRP A 131 -6.16 -5.11 -1.13
N HIS A 132 -5.66 -6.24 -1.65
CA HIS A 132 -4.66 -7.04 -0.95
C HIS A 132 -3.22 -6.54 -1.18
N GLY A 133 -2.29 -6.98 -0.34
CA GLY A 133 -0.86 -6.70 -0.43
C GLY A 133 -0.05 -7.83 -1.04
N PHE A 134 1.28 -7.72 -0.94
CA PHE A 134 2.20 -8.77 -1.33
C PHE A 134 1.97 -10.07 -0.56
N GLY A 135 2.19 -11.19 -1.24
CA GLY A 135 2.18 -12.51 -0.62
C GLY A 135 1.34 -13.53 -1.35
N CYS A 136 0.60 -14.32 -0.58
CA CYS A 136 -0.15 -15.47 -1.09
C CYS A 136 -1.52 -15.11 -1.69
N GLY A 137 -1.69 -13.91 -2.25
CA GLY A 137 -2.94 -13.46 -2.86
C GLY A 137 -4.06 -13.27 -1.85
N LEU A 138 -5.28 -13.61 -2.23
CA LEU A 138 -6.48 -13.35 -1.43
C LEU A 138 -6.76 -14.39 -0.34
N LEU A 139 -6.26 -15.62 -0.50
CA LEU A 139 -6.60 -16.71 0.41
C LEU A 139 -6.29 -16.41 1.89
N PRO A 140 -5.15 -15.81 2.26
CA PRO A 140 -4.85 -15.50 3.66
C PRO A 140 -5.82 -14.52 4.33
N TYR A 141 -6.60 -13.77 3.53
CA TYR A 141 -7.55 -12.77 4.04
C TYR A 141 -8.93 -13.32 4.38
N TRP A 142 -9.13 -14.65 4.30
CA TRP A 142 -10.45 -15.27 4.47
C TRP A 142 -11.18 -14.87 5.76
N LYS A 143 -10.47 -14.75 6.90
CA LYS A 143 -11.07 -14.29 8.17
C LYS A 143 -11.56 -12.86 8.08
N ASN A 144 -10.76 -11.99 7.48
CA ASN A 144 -11.04 -10.56 7.35
C ASN A 144 -12.20 -10.34 6.37
N LEU A 145 -12.19 -11.07 5.27
CA LEU A 145 -13.27 -11.03 4.29
C LEU A 145 -14.59 -11.53 4.88
N ASN A 146 -14.58 -12.57 5.74
CA ASN A 146 -15.78 -13.00 6.45
C ASN A 146 -16.39 -11.88 7.32
N ASN A 147 -15.55 -11.11 8.01
CA ASN A 147 -16.03 -9.97 8.79
C ASN A 147 -16.61 -8.87 7.90
N ILE A 148 -15.99 -8.60 6.74
CA ILE A 148 -16.54 -7.64 5.76
C ILE A 148 -17.85 -8.15 5.17
N ILE A 149 -17.95 -9.43 4.85
CA ILE A 149 -19.17 -10.08 4.34
C ILE A 149 -20.31 -9.96 5.36
N ALA A 150 -19.99 -10.15 6.65
CA ALA A 150 -20.96 -10.07 7.74
C ALA A 150 -21.62 -8.68 7.89
N THR A 151 -21.05 -7.62 7.29
CA THR A 151 -21.67 -6.30 7.24
C THR A 151 -22.91 -6.23 6.33
N GLY A 152 -23.17 -7.27 5.52
CA GLY A 152 -24.28 -7.29 4.56
C GLY A 152 -24.13 -6.30 3.40
N ARG A 153 -22.96 -5.67 3.24
CA ARG A 153 -22.69 -4.69 2.17
C ARG A 153 -22.29 -5.39 0.88
N THR A 154 -22.45 -4.70 -0.24
CA THR A 154 -21.82 -5.13 -1.50
C THR A 154 -20.31 -5.12 -1.35
N VAL A 155 -19.66 -6.21 -1.72
CA VAL A 155 -18.20 -6.38 -1.58
C VAL A 155 -17.58 -6.69 -2.93
N ILE A 156 -16.54 -5.94 -3.26
CA ILE A 156 -15.74 -6.10 -4.47
C ILE A 156 -14.29 -6.35 -4.06
N VAL A 157 -13.69 -7.44 -4.54
CA VAL A 157 -12.33 -7.83 -4.19
C VAL A 157 -11.53 -8.05 -5.46
N PHE A 158 -10.58 -7.16 -5.74
CA PHE A 158 -9.71 -7.29 -6.90
C PHE A 158 -8.62 -8.34 -6.70
N GLU A 159 -8.38 -9.13 -7.75
CA GLU A 159 -7.20 -9.99 -7.85
C GLU A 159 -6.05 -9.20 -8.47
N LEU A 160 -4.92 -9.13 -7.76
CA LEU A 160 -3.71 -8.44 -8.19
C LEU A 160 -2.58 -9.49 -8.34
N PRO A 161 -2.54 -10.25 -9.44
CA PRO A 161 -1.62 -11.37 -9.60
C PRO A 161 -0.15 -10.94 -9.57
N PHE A 162 0.17 -9.72 -9.98
CA PHE A 162 1.52 -9.15 -9.91
C PHE A 162 2.03 -8.90 -8.48
N LEU A 163 1.17 -9.07 -7.47
CA LEU A 163 1.54 -9.02 -6.04
C LEU A 163 1.73 -10.40 -5.43
N THR A 164 1.70 -11.46 -6.23
CA THR A 164 1.74 -12.84 -5.74
C THR A 164 2.87 -13.62 -6.41
N PRO A 165 3.37 -14.74 -5.82
CA PRO A 165 4.33 -15.62 -6.45
C PRO A 165 3.70 -16.37 -7.64
N THR A 166 3.34 -15.63 -8.67
CA THR A 166 2.85 -16.17 -9.95
C THR A 166 3.82 -15.71 -11.02
N LEU A 167 4.13 -16.59 -11.98
CA LEU A 167 4.95 -16.18 -13.11
C LEU A 167 4.10 -15.31 -14.04
N THR A 168 4.20 -14.00 -13.87
CA THR A 168 3.54 -13.02 -14.75
C THR A 168 4.57 -12.08 -15.34
N GLU A 169 4.40 -11.75 -16.61
CA GLU A 169 5.15 -10.72 -17.31
C GLU A 169 4.38 -9.38 -17.36
N TYR A 170 3.13 -9.39 -16.89
CA TYR A 170 2.26 -8.23 -16.90
C TYR A 170 2.29 -7.50 -15.57
N PHE A 171 2.79 -6.28 -15.60
CA PHE A 171 2.84 -5.35 -14.48
C PHE A 171 2.04 -4.09 -14.87
N PRO A 172 0.78 -3.96 -14.41
CA PRO A 172 -0.07 -2.87 -14.82
C PRO A 172 0.46 -1.52 -14.33
N SER A 173 0.32 -0.52 -15.17
CA SER A 173 0.51 0.88 -14.80
C SER A 173 -0.59 1.36 -13.83
N LYS A 174 -0.35 2.51 -13.20
CA LYS A 174 -1.37 3.22 -12.41
C LYS A 174 -2.66 3.39 -13.22
N ASP A 175 -2.54 3.88 -14.45
CA ASP A 175 -3.69 4.23 -15.31
C ASP A 175 -4.51 3.00 -15.70
N GLU A 176 -3.88 1.85 -15.94
CA GLU A 176 -4.59 0.60 -16.23
C GLU A 176 -5.39 0.10 -15.01
N VAL A 177 -4.83 0.22 -13.80
CA VAL A 177 -5.54 -0.13 -12.55
C VAL A 177 -6.73 0.80 -12.33
N LEU A 178 -6.54 2.11 -12.52
CA LEU A 178 -7.60 3.12 -12.37
C LEU A 178 -8.70 2.97 -13.42
N LEU A 179 -8.33 2.64 -14.67
CA LEU A 179 -9.29 2.36 -15.74
C LEU A 179 -10.14 1.12 -15.42
N ALA A 180 -9.51 0.07 -14.88
CA ALA A 180 -10.24 -1.13 -14.45
C ALA A 180 -11.20 -0.82 -13.30
N TYR A 181 -10.76 -0.06 -12.30
CA TYR A 181 -11.60 0.40 -11.20
C TYR A 181 -12.80 1.22 -11.70
N ASP A 182 -12.57 2.22 -12.57
CA ASP A 182 -13.62 3.06 -13.13
C ASP A 182 -14.66 2.24 -13.89
N LYS A 183 -14.24 1.31 -14.74
CA LYS A 183 -15.14 0.42 -15.48
C LYS A 183 -15.97 -0.48 -14.57
N VAL A 184 -15.40 -1.02 -13.50
CA VAL A 184 -16.15 -1.81 -12.52
C VAL A 184 -17.19 -0.92 -11.82
N CYS A 185 -16.84 0.32 -11.47
CA CYS A 185 -17.80 1.25 -10.89
C CYS A 185 -18.96 1.55 -11.84
N ILE A 186 -18.69 1.75 -13.13
CA ILE A 186 -19.72 1.98 -14.16
C ILE A 186 -20.58 0.73 -14.35
N GLU A 187 -19.98 -0.45 -14.55
CA GLU A 187 -20.69 -1.72 -14.77
C GLU A 187 -21.63 -2.05 -13.61
N LEU A 188 -21.18 -1.81 -12.38
CA LEU A 188 -21.96 -2.11 -11.17
C LEU A 188 -22.83 -0.95 -10.68
N ASN A 189 -22.85 0.18 -11.42
CA ASN A 189 -23.54 1.42 -11.03
C ASN A 189 -23.16 1.91 -9.62
N ILE A 190 -21.85 1.89 -9.32
CA ILE A 190 -21.28 2.33 -8.04
C ILE A 190 -20.81 3.77 -8.17
N GLY A 191 -21.58 4.71 -7.64
CA GLY A 191 -21.20 6.12 -7.61
C GLY A 191 -20.20 6.44 -6.49
N LYS A 192 -20.36 5.80 -5.34
CA LYS A 192 -19.53 6.02 -4.14
C LYS A 192 -19.27 4.71 -3.40
N ALA A 193 -18.06 4.56 -2.85
CA ALA A 193 -17.65 3.35 -2.14
C ALA A 193 -16.68 3.66 -1.00
N SER A 194 -16.55 2.70 -0.09
CA SER A 194 -15.47 2.63 0.90
C SER A 194 -14.38 1.71 0.44
N HIS A 195 -13.16 1.98 0.87
CA HIS A 195 -11.99 1.19 0.48
C HIS A 195 -11.26 0.66 1.71
N ILE A 196 -10.89 -0.61 1.68
CA ILE A 196 -10.04 -1.26 2.68
C ILE A 196 -8.83 -1.82 1.96
N GLY A 197 -7.63 -1.45 2.38
CA GLY A 197 -6.40 -1.93 1.75
C GLY A 197 -5.32 -2.31 2.74
N HIS A 198 -4.67 -3.43 2.45
CA HIS A 198 -3.54 -3.92 3.23
C HIS A 198 -2.24 -3.75 2.46
N SER A 199 -1.19 -3.28 3.14
CA SER A 199 0.17 -3.22 2.61
C SER A 199 0.20 -2.51 1.24
N PHE A 200 0.62 -3.18 0.16
CA PHE A 200 0.61 -2.61 -1.21
C PHE A 200 -0.80 -2.20 -1.68
N GLY A 201 -1.87 -2.82 -1.17
CA GLY A 201 -3.24 -2.36 -1.46
C GLY A 201 -3.49 -0.90 -1.08
N SER A 202 -2.71 -0.36 -0.13
CA SER A 202 -2.75 1.06 0.23
C SER A 202 -2.26 1.98 -0.91
N VAL A 203 -1.36 1.49 -1.77
CA VAL A 203 -0.89 2.23 -2.96
C VAL A 203 -2.04 2.40 -3.97
N VAL A 204 -2.77 1.32 -4.24
CA VAL A 204 -3.95 1.38 -5.13
C VAL A 204 -5.00 2.36 -4.57
N MET A 205 -5.25 2.31 -3.27
CA MET A 205 -6.16 3.26 -2.61
C MET A 205 -5.66 4.71 -2.72
N GLY A 206 -4.35 4.93 -2.59
CA GLY A 206 -3.73 6.24 -2.78
C GLY A 206 -3.94 6.78 -4.20
N TRP A 207 -3.83 5.93 -5.22
CA TRP A 207 -4.16 6.31 -6.60
C TRP A 207 -5.64 6.68 -6.76
N ILE A 208 -6.54 5.83 -6.23
CA ILE A 208 -7.98 6.04 -6.35
C ILE A 208 -8.42 7.36 -5.69
N VAL A 209 -7.93 7.68 -4.49
CA VAL A 209 -8.35 8.91 -3.81
C VAL A 209 -7.82 10.17 -4.47
N LYS A 210 -6.68 10.10 -5.15
CA LYS A 210 -6.13 11.22 -5.93
C LYS A 210 -6.90 11.47 -7.21
N ASP A 211 -7.24 10.41 -7.94
CA ASP A 211 -7.83 10.51 -9.29
C ASP A 211 -9.39 10.49 -9.26
N PHE A 212 -10.00 9.85 -8.26
CA PHE A 212 -11.46 9.76 -8.08
C PHE A 212 -11.93 10.17 -6.68
N PRO A 213 -11.55 11.35 -6.15
CA PRO A 213 -11.85 11.74 -4.77
C PRO A 213 -13.34 11.74 -4.45
N ASP A 214 -14.20 12.09 -5.41
CA ASP A 214 -15.67 12.16 -5.23
C ASP A 214 -16.33 10.79 -5.09
N ARG A 215 -15.66 9.72 -5.50
CA ARG A 215 -16.12 8.33 -5.37
C ARG A 215 -15.71 7.69 -4.05
N VAL A 216 -14.74 8.25 -3.36
CA VAL A 216 -14.21 7.69 -2.11
C VAL A 216 -14.93 8.30 -0.92
N VAL A 217 -15.69 7.49 -0.20
CA VAL A 217 -16.42 7.94 0.99
C VAL A 217 -15.57 7.79 2.24
N SER A 218 -14.85 6.68 2.34
CA SER A 218 -13.95 6.43 3.46
C SER A 218 -12.86 5.43 3.09
N MET A 219 -11.74 5.48 3.82
CA MET A 219 -10.61 4.58 3.62
C MET A 219 -10.15 3.96 4.93
N VAL A 220 -9.90 2.65 4.90
CA VAL A 220 -9.23 1.93 5.98
C VAL A 220 -7.90 1.39 5.48
N PHE A 221 -6.82 1.92 6.01
CA PHE A 221 -5.46 1.51 5.71
C PHE A 221 -4.96 0.51 6.75
N TYR A 222 -4.64 -0.67 6.30
CA TYR A 222 -4.16 -1.76 7.15
C TYR A 222 -2.67 -2.00 6.90
N SER A 223 -1.83 -1.74 7.91
CA SER A 223 -0.37 -1.80 7.75
C SER A 223 0.11 -1.19 6.44
N PRO A 224 -0.25 0.07 6.14
CA PRO A 224 0.00 0.68 4.85
C PRO A 224 1.48 0.86 4.57
N VAL A 225 1.87 0.82 3.30
CA VAL A 225 3.22 1.14 2.84
C VAL A 225 3.30 2.50 2.14
N VAL A 226 2.15 3.11 1.88
CA VAL A 226 1.99 4.31 1.04
C VAL A 226 2.52 5.60 1.68
N PHE A 227 2.68 5.63 3.01
CA PHE A 227 3.17 6.81 3.74
C PHE A 227 4.69 6.80 3.88
N LEU A 228 5.29 7.98 3.77
CA LEU A 228 6.73 8.20 3.94
C LEU A 228 7.61 7.30 3.04
N LEU A 229 7.15 6.99 1.81
CA LEU A 229 7.89 6.16 0.86
C LEU A 229 9.22 6.76 0.38
N HIS A 230 9.43 8.07 0.58
CA HIS A 230 10.71 8.73 0.33
C HIS A 230 11.79 8.31 1.34
N PHE A 231 11.41 7.74 2.48
CA PHE A 231 12.35 7.10 3.39
C PHE A 231 12.78 5.73 2.85
N GLY A 232 14.05 5.38 3.01
CA GLY A 232 14.58 4.11 2.53
C GLY A 232 14.12 2.86 3.28
N ASP A 233 13.25 2.99 4.29
CA ASP A 233 12.85 1.89 5.18
C ASP A 233 12.20 0.73 4.44
N VAL A 234 11.25 1.01 3.54
CA VAL A 234 10.58 -0.04 2.76
C VAL A 234 11.59 -0.79 1.91
N CYS A 235 12.50 -0.07 1.27
CA CYS A 235 13.56 -0.66 0.47
C CYS A 235 14.53 -1.48 1.34
N ASN A 236 15.04 -0.89 2.42
CA ASN A 236 15.97 -1.54 3.33
C ASN A 236 15.37 -2.77 3.98
N ASN A 237 14.16 -2.63 4.54
CA ASN A 237 13.57 -3.67 5.36
C ASN A 237 12.90 -4.77 4.54
N PHE A 238 12.38 -4.46 3.35
CA PHE A 238 11.72 -5.46 2.52
C PHE A 238 12.65 -6.03 1.43
N VAL A 239 13.34 -5.16 0.67
CA VAL A 239 14.16 -5.61 -0.45
C VAL A 239 15.51 -6.15 0.04
N TYR A 240 16.26 -5.35 0.80
CA TYR A 240 17.63 -5.72 1.18
C TYR A 240 17.68 -6.68 2.36
N LYS A 241 16.91 -6.48 3.41
CA LYS A 241 16.85 -7.40 4.56
C LYS A 241 16.37 -8.80 4.16
N GLY A 242 15.49 -8.91 3.18
CA GLY A 242 15.10 -10.20 2.60
C GLY A 242 16.26 -11.00 1.98
N GLN A 243 17.37 -10.33 1.69
CA GLN A 243 18.61 -10.95 1.17
C GLN A 243 19.53 -11.42 2.31
N SER A 244 19.32 -10.97 3.55
CA SER A 244 20.10 -11.39 4.70
C SER A 244 19.90 -12.88 5.00
N PRO A 245 20.96 -13.62 5.41
CA PRO A 245 20.84 -14.99 5.92
C PRO A 245 19.85 -15.13 7.09
N GLU A 246 19.72 -14.08 7.89
CA GLU A 246 18.90 -14.02 9.10
C GLU A 246 17.41 -13.74 8.84
N ALA A 247 17.03 -13.36 7.60
CA ALA A 247 15.63 -13.16 7.26
C ALA A 247 14.85 -14.47 7.40
N ASP A 248 13.61 -14.39 7.91
CA ASP A 248 12.76 -15.57 8.00
C ASP A 248 12.39 -16.12 6.62
N VAL A 249 12.05 -17.40 6.56
CA VAL A 249 11.77 -18.12 5.31
C VAL A 249 10.61 -17.50 4.55
N ILE A 250 9.55 -17.06 5.24
CA ILE A 250 8.37 -16.46 4.61
C ILE A 250 8.74 -15.12 3.97
N HIS A 251 9.53 -14.31 4.67
CA HIS A 251 10.02 -13.05 4.12
C HIS A 251 10.86 -13.31 2.86
N LYS A 252 11.77 -14.28 2.89
CA LYS A 252 12.59 -14.65 1.72
C LYS A 252 11.74 -15.17 0.56
N LEU A 253 10.75 -16.02 0.86
CA LEU A 253 9.84 -16.56 -0.17
C LEU A 253 9.07 -15.47 -0.91
N ILE A 254 8.69 -14.40 -0.23
CA ILE A 254 7.94 -13.29 -0.81
C ILE A 254 8.89 -12.26 -1.41
N SER A 255 9.78 -11.67 -0.60
CA SER A 255 10.63 -10.54 -1.04
C SER A 255 11.62 -10.91 -2.14
N ARG A 256 12.02 -12.20 -2.25
CA ARG A 256 12.93 -12.71 -3.28
C ARG A 256 12.21 -13.53 -4.35
N ASP A 257 10.90 -13.43 -4.45
CA ASP A 257 10.15 -13.99 -5.57
C ASP A 257 10.44 -13.21 -6.86
N LEU A 258 10.48 -13.91 -8.01
CA LEU A 258 10.80 -13.30 -9.30
C LEU A 258 9.80 -12.18 -9.66
N THR A 259 8.51 -12.44 -9.53
CA THR A 259 7.46 -11.46 -9.83
C THR A 259 7.56 -10.25 -8.91
N ILE A 260 7.72 -10.48 -7.60
CA ILE A 260 7.83 -9.41 -6.60
C ILE A 260 9.12 -8.59 -6.81
N GLN A 261 10.25 -9.23 -7.08
CA GLN A 261 11.52 -8.54 -7.37
C GLN A 261 11.42 -7.71 -8.66
N THR A 262 10.78 -8.23 -9.70
CA THR A 262 10.57 -7.51 -10.96
C THR A 262 9.66 -6.29 -10.74
N LEU A 263 8.57 -6.45 -9.99
CA LEU A 263 7.72 -5.32 -9.64
C LEU A 263 8.50 -4.25 -8.88
N LEU A 264 9.18 -4.62 -7.79
CA LEU A 264 9.88 -3.66 -6.93
C LEU A 264 11.06 -2.99 -7.63
N LYS A 265 11.83 -3.74 -8.41
CA LYS A 265 13.06 -3.23 -9.04
C LYS A 265 12.86 -2.68 -10.45
N ARG A 266 11.69 -2.81 -11.07
CA ARG A 266 11.47 -2.32 -12.46
C ARG A 266 10.19 -1.49 -12.60
N ASN A 267 9.22 -1.70 -11.71
CA ASN A 267 7.89 -1.09 -11.82
C ASN A 267 7.47 -0.34 -10.55
N PHE A 268 8.40 -0.08 -9.63
CA PHE A 268 8.09 0.62 -8.39
C PHE A 268 8.92 1.91 -8.27
N TRP A 269 8.37 2.99 -8.75
CA TRP A 269 8.88 4.32 -8.45
C TRP A 269 8.09 4.92 -7.29
N TRP A 270 8.78 5.32 -6.22
CA TRP A 270 8.16 5.74 -4.97
C TRP A 270 7.25 6.96 -5.12
N TYR A 271 7.60 7.90 -6.01
CA TYR A 271 6.92 9.19 -6.16
C TYR A 271 5.47 9.05 -6.63
N ASP A 272 5.18 8.16 -7.55
CA ASP A 272 3.82 7.91 -8.03
C ASP A 272 3.00 7.02 -7.08
N LYS A 273 3.65 6.43 -6.08
CA LYS A 273 3.05 5.50 -5.12
C LYS A 273 2.85 6.07 -3.72
N ILE A 274 3.46 7.22 -3.41
CA ILE A 274 3.31 7.88 -2.12
C ILE A 274 1.95 8.55 -1.98
N LEU A 275 1.38 8.53 -0.78
CA LEU A 275 0.21 9.29 -0.40
C LEU A 275 0.59 10.32 0.66
N TRP A 276 0.32 11.56 0.37
CA TRP A 276 0.49 12.64 1.34
C TRP A 276 -0.77 12.80 2.17
N VAL A 277 -0.61 13.22 3.44
CA VAL A 277 -1.76 13.42 4.34
C VAL A 277 -2.76 14.43 3.77
N ASN A 278 -2.31 15.40 3.00
CA ASN A 278 -3.15 16.40 2.36
C ASN A 278 -4.04 15.84 1.24
N ASP A 279 -3.72 14.65 0.71
CA ASP A 279 -4.52 13.96 -0.29
C ASP A 279 -5.67 13.16 0.35
N MET A 280 -5.65 12.97 1.68
CA MET A 280 -6.67 12.25 2.44
C MET A 280 -7.87 13.14 2.72
N LYS A 281 -8.72 13.39 1.72
CA LYS A 281 -9.86 14.32 1.82
C LYS A 281 -11.15 13.68 2.37
N CYS A 282 -11.19 12.37 2.50
CA CYS A 282 -12.30 11.60 3.07
C CYS A 282 -11.97 11.12 4.49
N PRO A 283 -12.94 10.62 5.28
CA PRO A 283 -12.66 9.91 6.51
C PRO A 283 -11.67 8.76 6.30
N CYS A 284 -10.60 8.70 7.10
CA CYS A 284 -9.54 7.72 6.99
C CYS A 284 -9.20 7.09 8.34
N LEU A 285 -9.12 5.78 8.38
CA LEU A 285 -8.63 5.02 9.51
C LEU A 285 -7.31 4.34 9.12
N VAL A 286 -6.24 4.66 9.83
CA VAL A 286 -4.92 4.07 9.59
C VAL A 286 -4.55 3.16 10.76
N ILE A 287 -4.39 1.87 10.48
CA ILE A 287 -4.03 0.85 11.46
C ILE A 287 -2.58 0.45 11.27
N LEU A 288 -1.74 0.78 12.25
CA LEU A 288 -0.31 0.54 12.24
C LEU A 288 0.05 -0.66 13.13
N ALA A 289 0.91 -1.52 12.66
CA ALA A 289 1.50 -2.59 13.47
C ALA A 289 2.71 -2.05 14.25
N LYS A 290 2.69 -2.13 15.59
CA LYS A 290 3.76 -1.58 16.46
C LYS A 290 5.13 -2.22 16.21
N LEU A 291 5.15 -3.52 15.92
CA LEU A 291 6.38 -4.27 15.64
C LEU A 291 6.63 -4.38 14.12
N TYR A 292 6.19 -3.38 13.39
CA TYR A 292 6.28 -3.35 11.93
C TYR A 292 7.74 -3.18 11.50
N GLN A 293 8.22 -4.14 10.73
CA GLN A 293 9.62 -4.18 10.31
C GLN A 293 9.86 -3.58 8.92
N ILE A 294 8.81 -3.28 8.15
CA ILE A 294 8.93 -2.81 6.76
C ILE A 294 8.82 -1.29 6.68
N VAL A 295 7.86 -0.70 7.40
CA VAL A 295 7.64 0.75 7.43
C VAL A 295 7.91 1.26 8.85
N PRO A 296 8.50 2.44 9.03
CA PRO A 296 8.73 3.03 10.35
C PRO A 296 7.40 3.50 10.96
N SER A 297 6.67 2.58 11.61
CA SER A 297 5.32 2.86 12.15
C SER A 297 5.28 4.02 13.13
N SER A 298 6.34 4.23 13.93
CA SER A 298 6.48 5.38 14.82
C SER A 298 6.52 6.70 14.07
N GLU A 299 7.28 6.74 12.99
CA GLU A 299 7.44 7.92 12.13
C GLU A 299 6.14 8.21 11.36
N VAL A 300 5.54 7.17 10.78
CA VAL A 300 4.24 7.29 10.10
C VAL A 300 3.17 7.77 11.08
N ARG A 301 3.13 7.21 12.31
CA ARG A 301 2.20 7.68 13.35
C ARG A 301 2.42 9.17 13.66
N ARG A 302 3.67 9.57 13.91
CA ARG A 302 4.03 10.96 14.20
C ARG A 302 3.65 11.90 13.03
N TYR A 303 3.94 11.50 11.80
CA TYR A 303 3.60 12.22 10.59
C TYR A 303 2.08 12.44 10.45
N LEU A 304 1.30 11.39 10.65
CA LEU A 304 -0.16 11.48 10.54
C LEU A 304 -0.78 12.32 11.66
N LEU A 305 -0.31 12.16 12.91
CA LEU A 305 -0.81 12.93 14.06
C LEU A 305 -0.39 14.40 14.05
N ALA A 306 0.66 14.76 13.30
CA ALA A 306 1.04 16.15 13.10
C ALA A 306 0.09 16.89 12.14
N ALA A 307 -0.73 16.15 11.39
CA ALA A 307 -1.71 16.75 10.49
C ALA A 307 -2.93 17.24 11.27
N LYS A 308 -3.49 18.34 10.78
CA LYS A 308 -4.72 18.89 11.34
C LYS A 308 -5.86 17.87 11.29
N ASP A 309 -6.64 17.80 12.36
CA ASP A 309 -7.82 16.94 12.48
C ASP A 309 -7.54 15.43 12.51
N THR A 310 -6.28 15.01 12.73
CA THR A 310 -5.95 13.60 12.94
C THR A 310 -5.81 13.31 14.43
N GLU A 311 -6.54 12.31 14.91
CA GLU A 311 -6.54 11.88 16.31
C GLU A 311 -6.03 10.45 16.48
N GLU A 312 -5.42 10.18 17.63
CA GLU A 312 -5.13 8.81 18.05
C GLU A 312 -6.42 8.10 18.47
N VAL A 313 -6.62 6.90 17.96
CA VAL A 313 -7.83 6.12 18.22
C VAL A 313 -7.59 5.17 19.37
N PHE A 314 -8.41 5.32 20.40
CA PHE A 314 -8.62 4.36 21.47
C PHE A 314 -10.08 3.86 21.38
N ASP A 315 -10.33 2.62 21.66
CA ASP A 315 -11.53 1.77 21.46
C ASP A 315 -12.93 2.41 21.40
N THR A 316 -13.10 3.68 21.70
CA THR A 316 -14.43 4.33 21.81
C THR A 316 -14.63 5.57 20.95
N LYS A 317 -13.59 6.04 20.23
CA LYS A 317 -13.70 7.23 19.38
C LYS A 317 -13.68 6.87 17.90
N PHE A 318 -14.52 7.51 17.11
CA PHE A 318 -14.56 7.38 15.66
C PHE A 318 -14.19 8.72 14.99
N PRO A 319 -12.93 9.19 15.11
CA PRO A 319 -12.52 10.43 14.49
C PRO A 319 -12.57 10.33 12.97
N ARG A 320 -12.74 11.46 12.29
CA ARG A 320 -12.72 11.50 10.83
C ARG A 320 -11.38 11.02 10.26
N GLN A 321 -10.30 11.42 10.89
CA GLN A 321 -8.94 10.95 10.60
C GLN A 321 -8.41 10.26 11.86
N GLY A 322 -8.33 8.94 11.84
CA GLY A 322 -7.93 8.15 12.99
C GLY A 322 -6.65 7.35 12.74
N VAL A 323 -5.78 7.30 13.74
CA VAL A 323 -4.59 6.45 13.75
C VAL A 323 -4.66 5.48 14.91
N HIS A 324 -4.69 4.19 14.61
CA HIS A 324 -4.71 3.11 15.60
C HIS A 324 -3.43 2.28 15.53
N THR A 325 -2.79 2.05 16.68
CA THR A 325 -1.57 1.25 16.74
C THR A 325 -1.83 -0.07 17.45
N VAL A 326 -1.58 -1.17 16.76
CA VAL A 326 -1.81 -2.53 17.24
C VAL A 326 -0.49 -3.24 17.50
N LEU A 327 -0.40 -3.98 18.61
CA LEU A 327 0.76 -4.81 18.92
C LEU A 327 0.80 -6.01 17.97
N GLY A 328 1.83 -6.10 17.13
CA GLY A 328 2.03 -7.20 16.18
C GLY A 328 3.00 -6.81 15.07
N LYS A 329 3.46 -7.83 14.32
CA LYS A 329 4.25 -7.66 13.09
C LYS A 329 3.34 -7.39 11.90
N HIS A 330 3.91 -7.02 10.76
CA HIS A 330 3.20 -6.63 9.53
C HIS A 330 2.03 -7.56 9.13
N GLY A 331 2.20 -8.84 9.07
CA GLY A 331 1.11 -9.78 8.73
C GLY A 331 0.32 -10.28 9.94
N GLU A 332 0.87 -10.22 11.14
CA GLU A 332 0.26 -10.82 12.34
C GLU A 332 -1.05 -10.14 12.74
N VAL A 333 -1.17 -8.85 12.49
CA VAL A 333 -2.38 -8.08 12.80
C VAL A 333 -3.56 -8.57 11.97
N LEU A 334 -3.32 -9.05 10.76
CA LEU A 334 -4.35 -9.62 9.87
C LEU A 334 -4.55 -11.12 10.09
N PHE A 335 -3.47 -11.86 10.25
CA PHE A 335 -3.51 -13.32 10.20
C PHE A 335 -3.55 -13.95 11.60
N GLY A 336 -3.36 -13.16 12.67
CA GLY A 336 -3.59 -13.61 14.05
C GLY A 336 -2.65 -14.67 14.56
N ALA A 337 -1.38 -14.66 14.13
CA ALA A 337 -0.43 -15.75 14.43
C ALA A 337 -0.10 -15.91 15.93
N ARG A 338 -0.12 -14.82 16.71
CA ARG A 338 0.23 -14.86 18.16
C ARG A 338 -0.90 -14.55 19.12
N ASN A 339 -1.87 -13.72 18.73
CA ASN A 339 -3.01 -13.39 19.57
C ASN A 339 -4.29 -13.46 18.72
N LYS A 340 -5.09 -14.50 18.96
CA LYS A 340 -6.31 -14.78 18.18
C LYS A 340 -7.39 -13.70 18.32
N ASP A 341 -7.38 -12.95 19.41
CA ASP A 341 -8.41 -11.95 19.71
C ASP A 341 -8.13 -10.58 19.05
N THR A 342 -6.86 -10.26 18.81
CA THR A 342 -6.47 -8.97 18.22
C THR A 342 -7.10 -8.70 16.86
N PRO A 343 -7.08 -9.63 15.88
CA PRO A 343 -7.73 -9.41 14.58
C PRO A 343 -9.23 -9.19 14.69
N LEU A 344 -9.92 -9.95 15.57
CA LEU A 344 -11.36 -9.83 15.75
C LEU A 344 -11.75 -8.46 16.31
N LYS A 345 -11.06 -7.98 17.35
CA LYS A 345 -11.31 -6.66 17.93
C LYS A 345 -11.04 -5.52 16.93
N VAL A 346 -9.96 -5.61 16.18
CA VAL A 346 -9.62 -4.61 15.17
C VAL A 346 -10.67 -4.59 14.05
N PHE A 347 -11.15 -5.75 13.61
CA PHE A 347 -12.19 -5.79 12.58
C PHE A 347 -13.55 -5.35 13.07
N SER A 348 -13.94 -5.67 14.31
CA SER A 348 -15.15 -5.10 14.93
C SER A 348 -15.06 -3.57 14.92
N TYR A 349 -13.94 -3.02 15.36
CA TYR A 349 -13.70 -1.59 15.33
C TYR A 349 -13.79 -0.99 13.91
N ILE A 350 -13.22 -1.65 12.90
CA ILE A 350 -13.30 -1.20 11.50
C ILE A 350 -14.77 -1.16 11.05
N THR A 351 -15.57 -2.17 11.34
CA THR A 351 -16.97 -2.21 10.93
C THR A 351 -17.77 -1.12 11.62
N ASP A 352 -17.59 -0.92 12.91
CA ASP A 352 -18.24 0.13 13.68
C ASP A 352 -17.84 1.54 13.18
N TRP A 353 -16.55 1.74 12.87
CA TRP A 353 -16.05 2.98 12.28
C TRP A 353 -16.64 3.25 10.90
N LEU A 354 -16.71 2.22 10.04
CA LEU A 354 -17.36 2.32 8.74
C LEU A 354 -18.82 2.67 8.86
N ASP A 355 -19.54 2.06 9.78
CA ASP A 355 -20.98 2.33 10.00
C ASP A 355 -21.21 3.73 10.56
N TYR A 356 -20.31 4.25 11.40
CA TYR A 356 -20.37 5.60 11.91
C TYR A 356 -20.17 6.67 10.81
N HIS A 357 -19.17 6.48 9.94
CA HIS A 357 -18.84 7.45 8.89
C HIS A 357 -19.63 7.26 7.59
N ILE A 358 -20.31 6.12 7.44
CA ILE A 358 -21.14 5.81 6.28
C ILE A 358 -22.58 5.64 6.77
N PRO A 359 -23.34 6.74 6.85
CA PRO A 359 -24.71 6.66 7.37
C PRO A 359 -25.54 5.66 6.57
N TYR A 360 -26.23 4.79 7.30
CA TYR A 360 -27.21 3.86 6.77
C TYR A 360 -28.27 4.62 5.96
N ARG A 361 -28.45 4.24 4.68
CA ARG A 361 -29.61 4.67 3.90
C ARG A 361 -30.66 3.56 3.98
N PRO A 362 -31.78 3.74 4.69
CA PRO A 362 -32.85 2.76 4.68
C PRO A 362 -33.40 2.59 3.27
N ARG A 363 -33.85 1.37 2.92
CA ARG A 363 -34.61 1.14 1.69
C ARG A 363 -35.82 2.07 1.69
N MET A 364 -36.19 2.63 0.54
CA MET A 364 -37.42 3.43 0.40
C MET A 364 -38.58 2.67 1.00
N GLY A 365 -39.18 3.22 2.06
CA GLY A 365 -40.29 2.60 2.79
C GLY A 365 -40.19 2.63 4.31
N MET A 366 -38.98 2.81 4.87
CA MET A 366 -38.85 3.02 6.32
C MET A 366 -38.73 4.52 6.62
N ARG A 367 -39.61 5.01 7.51
CA ARG A 367 -39.62 6.40 7.98
C ARG A 367 -38.30 6.70 8.68
N TYR A 368 -37.61 7.71 8.22
CA TYR A 368 -36.44 8.30 8.87
C TYR A 368 -36.79 8.73 10.29
N ARG A 369 -36.11 8.20 11.29
CA ARG A 369 -35.84 8.98 12.50
C ARG A 369 -34.69 9.94 12.15
N GLY A 370 -34.89 11.21 12.45
CA GLY A 370 -34.04 12.30 11.97
C GLY A 370 -32.57 12.11 12.34
N ILE A 371 -31.71 12.74 11.56
CA ILE A 371 -30.23 12.74 11.66
C ILE A 371 -29.77 13.25 13.05
N ASP A 372 -30.66 13.85 13.86
CA ASP A 372 -30.34 14.42 15.18
C ASP A 372 -30.32 13.42 16.35
N GLU A 373 -30.68 12.15 16.12
CA GLU A 373 -30.52 11.09 17.13
C GLU A 373 -29.28 10.23 16.92
N ARG A 374 -28.13 10.85 16.67
CA ARG A 374 -26.86 10.16 16.85
C ARG A 374 -26.65 10.00 18.35
N PRO A 375 -26.29 8.81 18.86
CA PRO A 375 -25.96 8.68 20.25
C PRO A 375 -24.78 9.64 20.54
N HIS A 376 -25.03 10.63 21.38
CA HIS A 376 -23.97 11.37 22.05
C HIS A 376 -23.27 10.38 22.96
N PHE A 377 -22.15 9.84 22.51
CA PHE A 377 -21.25 9.16 23.41
C PHE A 377 -20.56 10.22 24.28
N PRO A 378 -20.52 10.04 25.59
CA PRO A 378 -19.88 10.97 26.52
C PRO A 378 -18.37 11.12 26.27
#